data_8c31d5329067b3abe242fdd1e6024b01
#
_entry.id   8c31d5329067b3abe242fdd1e6024b01
#
_cell.length_a   1.000
_cell.length_b   1.000
_cell.length_c   1.000
_cell.angle_alpha   90.00
_cell.angle_beta   90.00
_cell.angle_gamma   90.00
#
_symmetry.space_group_name_H-M   'P 1'
#
loop_
_entity.id
_entity.type
_entity.pdbx_description
1 polymer ?
#
loop_
_entity_poly.entity_id
_entity_poly.type
_entity_poly.pdbx_seq_one_letter_code
_entity_poly.pdbx_strand_id
1 'polypeptide(L)' 'MMIDQIKKRIENGFEPFALRLSDGRRFAVPHRDFIAVSSKVVVVIGEDELAVTISPIHIASVDDLAPAH' A
#
# COMPACT_ATOMS: atom_id res chain seq x y z
N MET A 1 12.17 0.00 -8.25
CA MET A 1 11.93 -0.65 -6.96
C MET A 1 10.48 -0.47 -6.55
N MET A 2 9.98 -1.37 -5.73
CA MET A 2 8.58 -1.36 -5.30
C MET A 2 8.19 -0.06 -4.59
N ILE A 3 9.08 0.51 -3.79
CA ILE A 3 8.84 1.78 -3.10
C ILE A 3 8.51 2.88 -4.10
N ASP A 4 9.21 2.93 -5.22
CA ASP A 4 8.97 3.95 -6.24
C ASP A 4 7.60 3.83 -6.88
N GLN A 5 7.15 2.59 -7.10
CA GLN A 5 5.82 2.35 -7.64
C GLN A 5 4.74 2.81 -6.67
N ILE A 6 4.93 2.54 -5.38
CA ILE A 6 3.97 2.95 -4.36
C ILE A 6 3.93 4.48 -4.26
N LYS A 7 5.08 5.13 -4.25
CA LYS A 7 5.15 6.60 -4.19
C LYS A 7 4.43 7.25 -5.37
N LYS A 8 4.61 6.72 -6.57
CA LYS A 8 3.93 7.24 -7.76
C LYS A 8 2.43 7.15 -7.63
N ARG A 9 1.93 6.07 -7.04
CA ARG A 9 0.50 5.89 -6.80
C ARG A 9 -0.07 6.95 -5.88
N ILE A 10 0.74 7.41 -4.92
CA ILE A 10 0.31 8.38 -3.93
C ILE A 10 0.42 9.81 -4.47
N GLU A 11 1.48 10.11 -5.21
CA GLU A 11 1.82 11.48 -5.62
C GLU A 11 1.05 11.98 -6.83
N ASN A 12 0.70 11.11 -7.76
CA ASN A 12 0.17 11.50 -9.07
C ASN A 12 -1.35 11.32 -9.18
N GLY A 13 -2.08 11.77 -8.17
CA GLY A 13 -3.51 11.55 -8.15
C GLY A 13 -3.81 10.17 -7.59
N PHE A 14 -4.14 10.12 -6.32
CA PHE A 14 -4.31 8.85 -5.63
C PHE A 14 -5.46 8.02 -6.20
N GLU A 15 -5.19 6.76 -6.48
CA GLU A 15 -6.22 5.77 -6.79
C GLU A 15 -6.08 4.60 -5.81
N PRO A 16 -7.19 4.06 -5.31
CA PRO A 16 -7.13 2.95 -4.36
C PRO A 16 -6.37 1.76 -4.91
N PHE A 17 -5.60 1.13 -4.04
CA PHE A 17 -4.83 -0.05 -4.40
C PHE A 17 -4.69 -0.97 -3.20
N ALA A 18 -4.15 -2.15 -3.42
CA ALA A 18 -3.83 -3.09 -2.36
C ALA A 18 -2.37 -3.52 -2.46
N LEU A 19 -1.77 -3.76 -1.32
CA LEU A 19 -0.43 -4.33 -1.24
C LEU A 19 -0.58 -5.81 -0.91
N ARG A 20 -0.01 -6.66 -1.75
CA ARG A 20 0.05 -8.09 -1.49
C ARG A 20 1.44 -8.44 -1.00
N LEU A 21 1.51 -9.12 0.13
CA LEU A 21 2.77 -9.52 0.71
C LEU A 21 3.14 -10.93 0.27
N SER A 22 4.44 -11.24 0.36
CA SER A 22 4.95 -12.54 -0.05
C SER A 22 4.42 -13.71 0.79
N ASP A 23 3.89 -13.42 1.99
CA ASP A 23 3.28 -14.44 2.84
C ASP A 23 1.77 -14.63 2.57
N GLY A 24 1.24 -13.96 1.56
CA GLY A 24 -0.16 -14.07 1.19
C GLY A 24 -1.08 -13.03 1.80
N ARG A 25 -0.60 -12.24 2.75
CA ARG A 25 -1.43 -11.18 3.33
C ARG A 25 -1.66 -10.06 2.32
N ARG A 26 -2.77 -9.38 2.48
CA ARG A 26 -3.17 -8.31 1.58
C ARG A 26 -3.71 -7.15 2.38
N PHE A 27 -3.23 -5.95 2.08
CA PHE A 27 -3.68 -4.73 2.76
C PHE A 27 -4.24 -3.75 1.73
N ALA A 28 -5.51 -3.42 1.88
CA ALA A 28 -6.16 -2.44 1.02
C ALA A 28 -5.81 -1.03 1.49
N VAL A 29 -5.54 -0.15 0.54
CA VAL A 29 -5.26 1.27 0.79
C VAL A 29 -6.33 2.07 0.06
N PRO A 30 -7.46 2.39 0.73
CA PRO A 30 -8.57 3.07 0.07
C PRO A 30 -8.37 4.57 -0.09
N HIS A 31 -7.51 5.16 0.73
CA HIS A 31 -7.25 6.60 0.71
C HIS A 31 -5.79 6.87 1.00
N ARG A 32 -5.33 8.02 0.52
CA ARG A 32 -3.96 8.49 0.74
C ARG A 32 -3.58 8.53 2.22
N ASP A 33 -4.54 8.85 3.07
CA ASP A 33 -4.28 8.99 4.50
C ASP A 33 -4.03 7.67 5.22
N PHE A 34 -4.24 6.55 4.53
CA PHE A 34 -4.10 5.22 5.11
C PHE A 34 -2.72 4.60 4.86
N ILE A 35 -1.80 5.37 4.26
CA ILE A 35 -0.47 4.85 3.95
C ILE A 35 0.58 5.95 4.12
N ALA A 36 1.73 5.55 4.62
CA ALA A 36 2.92 6.40 4.66
C ALA A 36 4.09 5.58 4.14
N VAL A 37 4.92 6.21 3.32
CA VAL A 37 6.03 5.51 2.65
C VAL A 37 7.32 6.29 2.86
N SER A 38 8.35 5.59 3.33
CA SER A 38 9.69 6.14 3.39
C SER A 38 10.58 5.32 2.45
N SER A 39 11.88 5.62 2.45
CA SER A 39 12.82 4.85 1.63
C SER A 39 13.04 3.44 2.14
N LYS A 40 12.62 3.12 3.37
CA LYS A 40 12.93 1.85 4.01
C LYS A 40 11.71 1.10 4.52
N VAL A 41 10.62 1.78 4.79
CA VAL A 41 9.44 1.12 5.34
C VAL A 41 8.17 1.68 4.74
N VAL A 42 7.12 0.86 4.77
CA VAL A 42 5.76 1.25 4.41
C VAL A 42 4.89 1.03 5.63
N VAL A 43 4.09 2.02 6.01
CA VAL A 43 3.14 1.90 7.11
C VAL A 43 1.75 2.04 6.54
N VAL A 44 0.90 1.06 6.82
CA VAL A 44 -0.48 1.04 6.35
C VAL A 44 -1.41 1.03 7.57
N ILE A 45 -2.47 1.82 7.51
CA ILE A 45 -3.52 1.78 8.53
C ILE A 45 -4.57 0.79 8.07
N GLY A 46 -4.75 -0.28 8.85
CA GLY A 46 -5.72 -1.32 8.54
C GLY A 46 -7.15 -0.91 8.88
N GLU A 47 -8.10 -1.79 8.56
CA GLU A 47 -9.51 -1.55 8.83
C GLU A 47 -9.83 -1.36 10.31
N ASP A 48 -9.01 -1.96 11.17
CA ASP A 48 -9.11 -1.81 12.62
C ASP A 48 -8.45 -0.54 13.14
N GLU A 49 -7.99 0.32 12.24
CA GLU A 49 -7.28 1.57 12.55
C GLU A 49 -5.94 1.38 13.23
N LEU A 50 -5.38 0.18 13.17
CA LEU A 50 -4.05 -0.10 13.67
C LEU A 50 -3.02 0.03 12.57
N ALA A 51 -1.87 0.61 12.92
CA ALA A 51 -0.77 0.78 11.97
C ALA A 51 -0.01 -0.54 11.81
N VAL A 52 0.28 -0.90 10.57
CA VAL A 52 1.09 -2.07 10.24
C VAL A 52 2.32 -1.60 9.49
N THR A 53 3.49 -1.91 10.03
CA THR A 53 4.77 -1.56 9.40
C THR A 53 5.20 -2.72 8.52
N ILE A 54 5.49 -2.42 7.25
CA ILE A 54 5.82 -3.43 6.26
C ILE A 54 7.19 -3.12 5.67
N SER A 55 8.06 -4.11 5.63
CA SER A 55 9.32 -3.98 4.91
C SER A 55 9.04 -4.12 3.41
N PRO A 56 9.56 -3.22 2.57
CA PRO A 56 9.32 -3.29 1.13
C PRO A 56 9.74 -4.61 0.48
N ILE A 57 10.73 -5.29 1.05
CA ILE A 57 11.17 -6.58 0.48
C ILE A 57 10.12 -7.68 0.60
N HIS A 58 9.12 -7.47 1.45
CA HIS A 58 8.02 -8.44 1.61
C HIS A 58 6.81 -8.11 0.74
N ILE A 59 6.85 -7.02 -0.01
CA ILE A 59 5.76 -6.65 -0.89
C ILE A 59 5.95 -7.37 -2.23
N ALA A 60 5.00 -8.25 -2.54
CA ALA A 60 5.05 -9.02 -3.79
C ALA A 60 4.44 -8.25 -4.95
N SER A 61 3.37 -7.50 -4.72
CA SER A 61 2.73 -6.76 -5.80
C SER A 61 1.91 -5.58 -5.26
N VAL A 62 1.67 -4.63 -6.14
CA VAL A 62 0.73 -3.52 -5.93
C VAL A 62 -0.41 -3.74 -6.89
N ASP A 63 -1.58 -4.03 -6.36
CA ASP A 63 -2.74 -4.39 -7.17
C ASP A 63 -3.75 -3.25 -7.18
N ASP A 64 -4.29 -2.94 -8.34
CA ASP A 64 -5.35 -1.96 -8.42
C ASP A 64 -6.62 -2.50 -7.77
N LEU A 65 -7.30 -1.67 -7.01
CA LEU A 65 -8.62 -1.99 -6.52
C LEU A 65 -9.60 -1.55 -7.59
N ALA A 66 -10.37 -2.49 -8.13
CA ALA A 66 -11.35 -2.17 -9.14
C ALA A 66 -12.34 -1.16 -8.56
N PRO A 67 -12.62 -0.07 -9.27
CA PRO A 67 -13.63 0.87 -8.78
C PRO A 67 -14.98 0.18 -8.69
N ALA A 68 -15.71 0.50 -7.64
CA ALA A 68 -17.07 0.01 -7.50
C ALA A 68 -17.95 0.76 -8.50
N HIS A 69 -18.69 0.02 -9.25
CA HIS A 69 -19.61 0.58 -10.23
C HIS A 69 -21.04 0.24 -9.87
#